data_d3c7123b74426ad3439e4da64a2e17f0
#
_entry.id   d3c7123b74426ad3439e4da64a2e17f0
#
_cell.length_a   1.000
_cell.length_b   1.000
_cell.length_c   1.000
_cell.angle_alpha   90.00
_cell.angle_beta   90.00
_cell.angle_gamma   90.00
#
_symmetry.space_group_name_H-M   'P 1'
#
loop_
_entity.id
_entity.type
_entity.pdbx_description
1 polymer ?
#
loop_
_entity_poly.entity_id
_entity_poly.type
_entity_poly.pdbx_seq_one_letter_code
_entity_poly.pdbx_strand_id
1 'polypeptide(L)'
;MEEKECIRNAYQKMYAGMIGKEEATLREVLHNSFVLVHMTGMRQSKEAFIKAVLNGTLNYFSAEHQNMTVEVNGDTAVLIGQSYVEAAVFGGGRSHWHLQQKCTLIKVNNEWKITRSIASTY
;
A
#
# COMPACT_ATOMS: atom_id res chain seq x y z
N MET A 1 8.39 20.46 -1.13
CA MET A 1 7.97 19.45 -0.15
C MET A 1 9.11 18.48 0.07
N GLU A 2 9.35 18.12 1.31
CA GLU A 2 10.41 17.18 1.67
C GLU A 2 10.18 15.80 1.05
N GLU A 3 11.27 15.13 0.64
CA GLU A 3 11.18 13.81 0.00
C GLU A 3 10.49 12.76 0.88
N LYS A 4 10.85 12.71 2.17
CA LYS A 4 10.25 11.74 3.09
C LYS A 4 8.75 11.94 3.24
N GLU A 5 8.30 13.17 3.24
CA GLU A 5 6.88 13.49 3.34
C GLU A 5 6.14 13.08 2.08
N CYS A 6 6.73 13.27 0.90
CA CYS A 6 6.16 12.80 -0.35
C CYS A 6 6.00 11.28 -0.35
N ILE A 7 6.96 10.56 0.22
CA ILE A 7 6.91 9.10 0.32
C ILE A 7 5.82 8.66 1.29
N ARG A 8 5.70 9.33 2.45
CA ARG A 8 4.60 9.05 3.38
C ARG A 8 3.25 9.31 2.74
N ASN A 9 3.14 10.38 1.96
CA ASN A 9 1.91 10.71 1.23
C ASN A 9 1.55 9.63 0.21
N ALA A 10 2.54 9.03 -0.46
CA ALA A 10 2.29 7.93 -1.40
C ALA A 10 1.68 6.72 -0.68
N TYR A 11 2.20 6.37 0.50
CA TYR A 11 1.65 5.30 1.32
C TYR A 11 0.21 5.59 1.75
N GLN A 12 -0.03 6.80 2.24
CA GLN A 12 -1.37 7.23 2.67
C GLN A 12 -2.34 7.25 1.50
N LYS A 13 -1.88 7.67 0.32
CA LYS A 13 -2.68 7.71 -0.90
C LYS A 13 -3.06 6.31 -1.36
N MET A 14 -2.14 5.35 -1.23
CA MET A 14 -2.45 3.94 -1.52
C MET A 14 -3.60 3.46 -0.63
N TYR A 15 -3.53 3.71 0.67
CA TYR A 15 -4.61 3.32 1.58
C TYR A 15 -5.93 4.02 1.27
N ALA A 16 -5.88 5.31 0.97
CA ALA A 16 -7.09 6.04 0.59
C ALA A 16 -7.75 5.42 -0.65
N GLY A 17 -6.95 5.04 -1.65
CA GLY A 17 -7.43 4.35 -2.84
C GLY A 17 -8.01 2.98 -2.53
N MET A 18 -7.40 2.24 -1.60
CA MET A 18 -7.90 0.93 -1.17
C MET A 18 -9.25 1.05 -0.46
N ILE A 19 -9.35 1.98 0.48
CA ILE A 19 -10.57 2.17 1.28
C ILE A 19 -11.71 2.71 0.41
N GLY A 20 -11.42 3.70 -0.42
CA GLY A 20 -12.42 4.32 -1.29
C GLY A 20 -12.70 3.56 -2.57
N LYS A 21 -11.98 2.48 -2.84
CA LYS A 21 -12.05 1.72 -4.10
C LYS A 21 -11.87 2.64 -5.30
N GLU A 22 -10.84 3.49 -5.23
CA GLU A 22 -10.55 4.53 -6.24
C GLU A 22 -9.49 4.02 -7.21
N GLU A 23 -9.95 3.50 -8.33
CA GLU A 23 -9.06 2.89 -9.32
C GLU A 23 -8.00 3.86 -9.83
N ALA A 24 -8.38 5.09 -10.17
CA ALA A 24 -7.45 6.09 -10.70
C ALA A 24 -6.33 6.41 -9.70
N THR A 25 -6.67 6.52 -8.42
CA THR A 25 -5.71 6.79 -7.35
C THR A 25 -4.70 5.66 -7.22
N LEU A 26 -5.18 4.42 -7.23
CA LEU A 26 -4.32 3.24 -7.15
C LEU A 26 -3.39 3.14 -8.36
N ARG A 27 -3.92 3.39 -9.56
CA ARG A 27 -3.10 3.36 -10.78
C ARG A 27 -2.03 4.43 -10.80
N GLU A 28 -2.31 5.58 -10.21
CA GLU A 28 -1.35 6.67 -10.13
C GLU A 28 -0.22 6.38 -9.15
N VAL A 29 -0.53 5.88 -7.96
CA VAL A 29 0.47 5.71 -6.89
C VAL A 29 1.27 4.42 -7.01
N LEU A 30 0.72 3.41 -7.69
CA LEU A 30 1.40 2.13 -7.88
C LEU A 30 2.15 2.10 -9.21
N HIS A 31 3.43 1.73 -9.16
CA HIS A 31 4.24 1.55 -10.36
C HIS A 31 3.71 0.34 -11.16
N ASN A 32 3.94 0.32 -12.47
CA ASN A 32 3.48 -0.78 -13.32
C ASN A 32 4.05 -2.14 -12.89
N SER A 33 5.23 -2.14 -12.28
CA SER A 33 5.86 -3.37 -11.77
C SER A 33 5.41 -3.75 -10.36
N PHE A 34 4.43 -3.05 -9.79
CA PHE A 34 3.99 -3.26 -8.42
C PHE A 34 3.63 -4.72 -8.13
N VAL A 35 4.08 -5.21 -6.98
CA VAL A 35 3.72 -6.52 -6.45
C VAL A 35 3.36 -6.37 -4.98
N LEU A 36 2.21 -6.88 -4.60
CA LEU A 36 1.83 -7.05 -3.20
C LEU A 36 2.15 -8.48 -2.78
N VAL A 37 2.92 -8.61 -1.70
CA VAL A 37 3.18 -9.91 -1.07
C VAL A 37 2.35 -9.98 0.20
N HIS A 38 1.36 -10.86 0.23
CA HIS A 38 0.49 -11.07 1.40
C HIS A 38 1.23 -11.84 2.50
N MET A 39 0.67 -11.82 3.71
CA MET A 39 1.26 -12.53 4.86
C MET A 39 1.42 -14.02 4.63
N THR A 40 0.59 -14.60 3.77
CA THR A 40 0.67 -16.02 3.37
C THR A 40 1.76 -16.30 2.36
N GLY A 41 2.41 -15.26 1.81
CA GLY A 41 3.37 -15.37 0.71
C GLY A 41 2.74 -15.25 -0.66
N MET A 42 1.41 -15.18 -0.76
CA MET A 42 0.71 -15.00 -2.03
C MET A 42 1.07 -13.64 -2.64
N ARG A 43 1.35 -13.63 -3.94
CA ARG A 43 1.74 -12.42 -4.66
C ARG A 43 0.64 -11.98 -5.61
N GLN A 44 0.41 -10.67 -5.66
CA GLN A 44 -0.51 -10.08 -6.63
C GLN A 44 0.19 -8.97 -7.40
N SER A 45 0.02 -8.99 -8.72
CA SER A 45 0.46 -7.90 -9.59
C SER A 45 -0.39 -6.65 -9.35
N LYS A 46 0.03 -5.52 -9.92
CA LYS A 46 -0.77 -4.28 -9.87
C LYS A 46 -2.20 -4.50 -10.32
N GLU A 47 -2.38 -5.16 -11.48
CA GLU A 47 -3.72 -5.40 -12.04
C GLU A 47 -4.55 -6.34 -11.17
N ALA A 48 -3.95 -7.41 -10.68
CA ALA A 48 -4.64 -8.36 -9.80
C ALA A 48 -5.05 -7.69 -8.48
N PHE A 49 -4.17 -6.88 -7.91
CA PHE A 49 -4.44 -6.16 -6.67
C PHE A 49 -5.58 -5.16 -6.84
N ILE A 50 -5.52 -4.32 -7.87
CA ILE A 50 -6.56 -3.32 -8.14
C ILE A 50 -7.90 -4.01 -8.35
N LYS A 51 -7.93 -5.07 -9.15
CA LYS A 51 -9.16 -5.83 -9.40
C LYS A 51 -9.74 -6.38 -8.09
N ALA A 52 -8.88 -6.94 -7.22
CA ALA A 52 -9.33 -7.50 -5.94
C ALA A 52 -9.90 -6.42 -5.01
N VAL A 53 -9.33 -5.22 -5.02
CA VAL A 53 -9.86 -4.08 -4.25
C VAL A 53 -11.22 -3.65 -4.80
N LEU A 54 -11.34 -3.53 -6.11
CA LEU A 54 -12.57 -3.03 -6.74
C LEU A 54 -13.73 -4.01 -6.61
N ASN A 55 -13.48 -5.32 -6.67
CA ASN A 55 -14.53 -6.32 -6.59
C ASN A 55 -14.87 -6.78 -5.16
N GLY A 56 -14.17 -6.24 -4.14
CA GLY A 56 -14.44 -6.57 -2.75
C GLY A 56 -13.73 -7.80 -2.20
N THR A 57 -12.91 -8.48 -3.00
CA THR A 57 -12.07 -9.59 -2.50
C THR A 57 -11.12 -9.10 -1.40
N LEU A 58 -10.55 -7.92 -1.59
CA LEU A 58 -9.80 -7.19 -0.59
C LEU A 58 -10.62 -5.95 -0.21
N ASN A 59 -11.36 -6.04 0.88
CA ASN A 59 -12.29 -5.01 1.27
C ASN A 59 -11.78 -4.27 2.51
N TYR A 60 -11.28 -3.04 2.31
CA TYR A 60 -10.71 -2.22 3.38
C TYR A 60 -11.73 -1.16 3.79
N PHE A 61 -11.97 -1.05 5.10
CA PHE A 61 -12.96 -0.11 5.65
C PHE A 61 -12.33 1.12 6.28
N SER A 62 -11.22 0.95 7.00
CA SER A 62 -10.54 2.04 7.66
C SER A 62 -9.07 1.70 7.90
N ALA A 63 -8.26 2.73 8.07
CA ALA A 63 -6.87 2.58 8.46
C ALA A 63 -6.46 3.75 9.34
N GLU A 64 -5.83 3.44 10.47
CA GLU A 64 -5.24 4.43 11.36
C GLU A 64 -3.73 4.23 11.32
N HIS A 65 -3.03 5.17 10.70
CA HIS A 65 -1.58 5.08 10.53
C HIS A 65 -0.91 5.44 11.84
N GLN A 66 -0.12 4.52 12.39
CA GLN A 66 0.50 4.67 13.69
C GLN A 66 1.97 5.06 13.61
N ASN A 67 2.68 4.52 12.61
CA ASN A 67 4.09 4.83 12.42
C ASN A 67 4.46 4.65 10.95
N MET A 68 5.33 5.54 10.47
CA MET A 68 5.87 5.46 9.11
C MET A 68 7.32 5.89 9.15
N THR A 69 8.25 4.93 8.99
CA THR A 69 9.68 5.23 8.90
C THR A 69 10.11 5.16 7.45
N VAL A 70 10.96 6.09 7.03
CA VAL A 70 11.35 6.24 5.63
C VAL A 70 12.86 6.36 5.54
N GLU A 71 13.45 5.59 4.60
CA GLU A 71 14.84 5.76 4.18
C GLU A 71 14.87 6.09 2.70
N VAL A 72 15.56 7.16 2.35
CA VAL A 72 15.71 7.62 0.96
C VAL A 72 17.14 7.40 0.50
N ASN A 73 17.30 6.84 -0.69
CA ASN A 73 18.61 6.63 -1.30
C ASN A 73 18.52 7.01 -2.78
N GLY A 74 18.79 8.28 -3.08
CA GLY A 74 18.66 8.80 -4.45
C GLY A 74 17.23 8.74 -4.93
N ASP A 75 16.99 8.02 -6.01
CA ASP A 75 15.66 7.86 -6.61
C ASP A 75 14.91 6.62 -6.11
N THR A 76 15.42 5.99 -5.06
CA THR A 76 14.77 4.85 -4.42
C THR A 76 14.50 5.14 -2.95
N ALA A 77 13.50 4.45 -2.39
CA ALA A 77 13.17 4.61 -0.98
C ALA A 77 12.55 3.34 -0.42
N VAL A 78 12.66 3.18 0.89
CA VAL A 78 11.95 2.15 1.64
C VAL A 78 11.12 2.83 2.72
N LEU A 79 9.85 2.48 2.78
CA LEU A 79 8.95 2.93 3.85
C LEU A 79 8.46 1.71 4.60
N ILE A 80 8.55 1.75 5.92
CA ILE A 80 7.92 0.74 6.78
C ILE A 80 6.76 1.45 7.48
N GLY A 81 5.53 1.06 7.13
CA GLY A 81 4.32 1.63 7.68
C GLY A 81 3.62 0.64 8.60
N GLN A 82 3.19 1.13 9.76
CA GLN A 82 2.39 0.36 10.72
C GLN A 82 1.05 1.05 10.86
N SER A 83 -0.02 0.29 10.60
CA SER A 83 -1.38 0.83 10.59
C SER A 83 -2.33 -0.14 11.25
N TYR A 84 -3.28 0.41 11.99
CA TYR A 84 -4.39 -0.38 12.53
C TYR A 84 -5.50 -0.35 11.49
N VAL A 85 -5.79 -1.49 10.89
CA VAL A 85 -6.63 -1.59 9.69
C VAL A 85 -7.85 -2.45 9.97
N GLU A 86 -9.01 -1.96 9.56
CA GLU A 86 -10.23 -2.74 9.55
C GLU A 86 -10.50 -3.22 8.13
N ALA A 87 -10.56 -4.53 7.94
CA ALA A 87 -10.71 -5.13 6.62
C ALA A 87 -11.39 -6.48 6.66
N ALA A 88 -11.99 -6.86 5.54
CA ALA A 88 -12.46 -8.21 5.26
C ALA A 88 -11.78 -8.68 3.98
N VAL A 89 -10.99 -9.73 4.05
CA VAL A 89 -10.17 -10.18 2.94
C VAL A 89 -10.48 -11.60 2.55
N PHE A 90 -10.48 -11.87 1.23
CA PHE A 90 -10.69 -13.20 0.66
C PHE A 90 -11.97 -13.89 1.15
N GLY A 91 -13.06 -13.12 1.24
CA GLY A 91 -14.36 -13.65 1.68
C GLY A 91 -14.46 -13.90 3.18
N GLY A 92 -13.44 -13.55 3.95
CA GLY A 92 -13.46 -13.65 5.41
C GLY A 92 -14.32 -12.58 6.07
N GLY A 93 -14.51 -12.69 7.37
CA GLY A 93 -15.25 -11.72 8.16
C GLY A 93 -14.45 -10.42 8.35
N ARG A 94 -15.19 -9.36 8.72
CA ARG A 94 -14.61 -8.06 9.02
C ARG A 94 -13.81 -8.16 10.32
N SER A 95 -12.54 -7.76 10.28
CA SER A 95 -11.60 -7.87 11.40
C SER A 95 -10.68 -6.68 11.46
N HIS A 96 -10.03 -6.51 12.60
CA HIS A 96 -8.99 -5.50 12.79
C HIS A 96 -7.62 -6.15 12.80
N TRP A 97 -6.65 -5.48 12.16
CA TRP A 97 -5.30 -6.01 11.99
C TRP A 97 -4.27 -4.94 12.36
N HIS A 98 -3.27 -5.32 13.15
CA HIS A 98 -2.04 -4.54 13.29
C HIS A 98 -1.16 -4.89 12.10
N LEU A 99 -1.30 -4.14 11.02
CA LEU A 99 -0.71 -4.46 9.73
C LEU A 99 0.55 -3.62 9.49
N GLN A 100 1.64 -4.29 9.20
CA GLN A 100 2.89 -3.65 8.79
C GLN A 100 3.12 -3.90 7.32
N GLN A 101 3.51 -2.86 6.60
CA GLN A 101 3.88 -2.98 5.20
C GLN A 101 5.25 -2.39 4.97
N LYS A 102 6.14 -3.19 4.40
CA LYS A 102 7.43 -2.72 3.91
C LYS A 102 7.28 -2.41 2.44
N CYS A 103 7.30 -1.13 2.12
CA CYS A 103 7.12 -0.65 0.75
C CYS A 103 8.46 -0.22 0.17
N THR A 104 8.73 -0.63 -1.06
CA THR A 104 9.81 -0.03 -1.85
C THR A 104 9.20 0.91 -2.87
N LEU A 105 9.88 2.03 -3.11
CA LEU A 105 9.40 3.07 -4.00
C LEU A 105 10.52 3.51 -4.93
N ILE A 106 10.15 4.00 -6.10
CA ILE A 106 11.07 4.66 -7.02
C ILE A 106 10.50 6.01 -7.42
N LYS A 107 11.40 6.93 -7.75
CA LYS A 107 11.03 8.26 -8.22
C LYS A 107 11.07 8.28 -9.74
N VAL A 108 9.92 8.57 -10.36
CA VAL A 108 9.77 8.62 -11.80
C VAL A 108 9.12 9.96 -12.15
N ASN A 109 9.77 10.75 -12.98
CA ASN A 109 9.27 12.08 -13.38
C ASN A 109 8.90 12.95 -12.16
N ASN A 110 9.76 12.98 -11.16
CA ASN A 110 9.60 13.70 -9.91
C ASN A 110 8.43 13.22 -9.04
N GLU A 111 7.89 12.04 -9.30
CA GLU A 111 6.83 11.43 -8.50
C GLU A 111 7.27 10.10 -7.93
N TRP A 112 6.96 9.86 -6.65
CA TRP A 112 7.26 8.59 -6.00
C TRP A 112 6.16 7.58 -6.30
N LYS A 113 6.56 6.39 -6.79
CA LYS A 113 5.65 5.28 -7.10
C LYS A 113 6.05 4.06 -6.28
N ILE A 114 5.05 3.34 -5.79
CA ILE A 114 5.27 2.14 -4.99
C ILE A 114 5.49 0.96 -5.94
N THR A 115 6.63 0.27 -5.79
CA THR A 115 6.98 -0.88 -6.64
C THR A 115 6.72 -2.20 -5.95
N ARG A 116 6.62 -2.21 -4.62
CA ARG A 116 6.44 -3.44 -3.87
C ARG A 116 5.91 -3.12 -2.47
N SER A 117 5.03 -3.98 -1.98
CA SER A 117 4.58 -3.93 -0.60
C SER A 117 4.57 -5.35 -0.02
N ILE A 118 5.27 -5.55 1.09
CA ILE A 118 5.29 -6.84 1.78
C ILE A 118 4.52 -6.66 3.09
N ALA A 119 3.44 -7.42 3.23
CA ALA A 119 2.56 -7.35 4.39
C ALA A 119 3.02 -8.29 5.49
N SER A 120 2.92 -7.83 6.74
CA SER A 120 3.15 -8.61 7.94
C SER A 120 2.30 -8.02 9.07
N THR A 121 2.37 -8.61 10.25
CA THR A 121 1.70 -8.05 11.44
C THR A 121 2.73 -7.48 12.41
N TYR A 122 2.27 -6.67 13.33
CA TYR A 122 3.15 -6.12 14.38
C TYR A 122 2.47 -6.09 15.73
#